data_d1a669cece826e5b747165f52f5206b3
#
_entry.id   d1a669cece826e5b747165f52f5206b3
#
_cell.length_a   1.000
_cell.length_b   1.000
_cell.length_c   1.000
_cell.angle_alpha   90.00
_cell.angle_beta   90.00
_cell.angle_gamma   90.00
#
_symmetry.space_group_name_H-M   'P 1'
#
loop_
_entity.id
_entity.type
_entity.pdbx_description
1 polymer ?
#
loop_
_entity_poly.entity_id
_entity_poly.type
_entity_poly.pdbx_seq_one_letter_code
_entity_poly.pdbx_strand_id
1 'polypeptide(L)'
;STRKESSAASDVYKRQVLQSIPQTPDRTSYILDHIQKNPLPQMVEAGKRLKEAGAAYLAIPCVTAHYFYRELCRQIDLPIISLLEKTADYFRTEGVDEVAILATSGTVMSKIIQQELGKKHIQTLLPDERQQQKIMEIIYKQIKAGRSVEIEEFEQIGTQLQQRGAQKLLLGCTELSLLKRDFTLNQAYADVLEILASAVVTYNGLPVKEYHRQTQEIK
;
A
#
# COMPACT_ATOMS: atom_id res chain seq x y z
N SER A 1 0.52 -8.29 43.88
CA SER A 1 -0.20 -8.15 42.59
C SER A 1 0.37 -6.93 41.87
N THR A 2 1.41 -7.13 41.07
CA THR A 2 2.00 -6.09 40.23
C THR A 2 1.14 -5.88 39.00
N ARG A 3 0.33 -4.83 38.98
CA ARG A 3 -0.30 -4.30 37.76
C ARG A 3 0.84 -3.88 36.83
N LYS A 4 1.08 -4.62 35.75
CA LYS A 4 1.89 -4.12 34.63
C LYS A 4 1.17 -2.91 34.06
N GLU A 5 1.75 -1.72 34.21
CA GLU A 5 1.30 -0.53 33.50
C GLU A 5 1.37 -0.81 32.01
N SER A 6 0.20 -0.84 31.38
CA SER A 6 0.08 -0.93 29.93
C SER A 6 0.69 0.35 29.34
N SER A 7 1.76 0.25 28.58
CA SER A 7 2.37 1.43 27.94
C SER A 7 1.33 2.15 27.06
N ALA A 8 1.37 3.48 27.00
CA ALA A 8 0.46 4.29 26.16
C ALA A 8 0.37 3.79 24.71
N ALA A 9 1.45 3.20 24.17
CA ALA A 9 1.47 2.55 22.86
C ALA A 9 0.49 1.37 22.75
N SER A 10 0.26 0.59 23.81
CA SER A 10 -0.69 -0.54 23.78
C SER A 10 -2.15 -0.07 23.77
N ASP A 11 -2.44 1.12 24.28
CA ASP A 11 -3.79 1.66 24.33
C ASP A 11 -4.25 2.23 22.96
N VAL A 12 -3.33 2.76 22.16
CA VAL A 12 -3.64 3.22 20.78
C VAL A 12 -4.04 2.04 19.89
N TYR A 13 -3.36 0.92 19.99
CA TYR A 13 -3.72 -0.29 19.21
C TYR A 13 -5.05 -0.91 19.64
N LYS A 14 -5.48 -0.73 20.87
CA LYS A 14 -6.76 -1.24 21.37
C LYS A 14 -7.98 -0.45 20.89
N ARG A 15 -7.80 0.71 20.26
CA ARG A 15 -8.87 1.60 19.78
C ARG A 15 -9.00 1.63 18.25
N GLN A 16 -8.52 0.61 17.55
CA GLN A 16 -8.70 0.51 16.11
C GLN A 16 -10.03 -0.15 15.77
N VAL A 17 -10.75 0.40 14.78
CA VAL A 17 -11.89 -0.23 14.16
C VAL A 17 -11.48 -0.64 12.75
N LEU A 18 -11.45 -1.95 12.49
CA LEU A 18 -11.17 -2.51 11.17
C LEU A 18 -12.49 -2.88 10.49
N GLN A 19 -12.71 -2.36 9.29
CA GLN A 19 -13.82 -2.76 8.44
C GLN A 19 -13.30 -3.42 7.16
N SER A 20 -13.55 -4.72 7.01
CA SER A 20 -13.25 -5.50 5.81
C SER A 20 -14.52 -5.73 5.02
N ILE A 21 -14.53 -5.30 3.73
CA ILE A 21 -15.67 -5.45 2.83
C ILE A 21 -15.20 -6.12 1.54
N PRO A 22 -15.09 -7.46 1.53
CA PRO A 22 -14.59 -8.21 0.37
C PRO A 22 -15.49 -8.08 -0.86
N GLN A 23 -16.76 -7.70 -0.69
CA GLN A 23 -17.72 -7.47 -1.78
C GLN A 23 -17.49 -6.14 -2.51
N THR A 24 -16.58 -5.29 -2.04
CA THR A 24 -16.27 -4.03 -2.74
C THR A 24 -15.80 -4.33 -4.17
N PRO A 25 -16.43 -3.74 -5.21
CA PRO A 25 -16.06 -3.99 -6.59
C PRO A 25 -14.57 -3.77 -6.84
N ASP A 26 -13.98 -4.54 -7.76
CA ASP A 26 -12.55 -4.42 -8.06
C ASP A 26 -12.23 -3.04 -8.63
N ARG A 27 -11.31 -2.33 -7.97
CA ARG A 27 -10.92 -0.95 -8.32
C ARG A 27 -10.14 -0.90 -9.62
N THR A 28 -9.29 -1.90 -9.88
CA THR A 28 -8.51 -1.99 -11.11
C THR A 28 -9.44 -2.18 -12.31
N SER A 29 -10.40 -3.10 -12.23
CA SER A 29 -11.36 -3.34 -13.30
C SER A 29 -12.15 -2.07 -13.63
N TYR A 30 -12.62 -1.33 -12.62
CA TYR A 30 -13.33 -0.06 -12.85
C TYR A 30 -12.44 1.03 -13.44
N ILE A 31 -11.18 1.14 -12.99
CA ILE A 31 -10.25 2.16 -13.52
C ILE A 31 -9.92 1.89 -14.99
N LEU A 32 -9.79 0.62 -15.37
CA LEU A 32 -9.50 0.21 -16.76
C LEU A 32 -10.73 0.28 -17.67
N ASP A 33 -11.92 0.07 -17.11
CA ASP A 33 -13.18 0.08 -17.83
C ASP A 33 -14.30 0.60 -16.94
N HIS A 34 -14.71 1.85 -17.17
CA HIS A 34 -15.74 2.53 -16.36
C HIS A 34 -17.17 1.97 -16.55
N ILE A 35 -17.38 0.99 -17.44
CA ILE A 35 -18.63 0.23 -17.53
C ILE A 35 -18.76 -0.74 -16.33
N GLN A 36 -17.64 -1.11 -15.71
CA GLN A 36 -17.61 -1.96 -14.53
C GLN A 36 -18.27 -1.27 -13.32
N LYS A 37 -18.71 -2.08 -12.35
CA LYS A 37 -19.38 -1.57 -11.15
C LYS A 37 -18.47 -0.61 -10.38
N ASN A 38 -18.97 0.62 -10.14
CA ASN A 38 -18.23 1.65 -9.41
C ASN A 38 -18.06 1.27 -7.93
N PRO A 39 -16.81 1.19 -7.42
CA PRO A 39 -16.56 0.86 -6.02
C PRO A 39 -16.78 2.04 -5.06
N LEU A 40 -16.79 3.29 -5.54
CA LEU A 40 -16.83 4.49 -4.71
C LEU A 40 -18.03 4.54 -3.73
N PRO A 41 -19.29 4.25 -4.13
CA PRO A 41 -20.40 4.32 -3.19
C PRO A 41 -20.22 3.41 -1.96
N GLN A 42 -19.71 2.20 -2.17
CA GLN A 42 -19.49 1.24 -1.10
C GLN A 42 -18.32 1.66 -0.19
N MET A 43 -17.28 2.26 -0.75
CA MET A 43 -16.16 2.80 0.01
C MET A 43 -16.59 4.00 0.87
N VAL A 44 -17.44 4.89 0.33
CA VAL A 44 -18.00 6.03 1.07
C VAL A 44 -18.86 5.54 2.24
N GLU A 45 -19.73 4.57 2.00
CA GLU A 45 -20.57 3.96 3.02
C GLU A 45 -19.73 3.34 4.16
N ALA A 46 -18.66 2.62 3.81
CA ALA A 46 -17.70 2.08 4.77
C ALA A 46 -17.08 3.19 5.64
N GLY A 47 -16.65 4.28 5.01
CA GLY A 47 -16.07 5.42 5.74
C GLY A 47 -17.07 6.10 6.68
N LYS A 48 -18.32 6.24 6.26
CA LYS A 48 -19.39 6.79 7.12
C LYS A 48 -19.67 5.92 8.33
N ARG A 49 -19.73 4.60 8.16
CA ARG A 49 -19.88 3.65 9.29
C ARG A 49 -18.71 3.73 10.26
N LEU A 50 -17.48 3.89 9.78
CA LEU A 50 -16.34 4.10 10.67
C LEU A 50 -16.42 5.42 11.43
N LYS A 51 -16.92 6.49 10.80
CA LYS A 51 -17.20 7.76 11.46
C LYS A 51 -18.24 7.59 12.58
N GLU A 52 -19.35 6.91 12.31
CA GLU A 52 -20.41 6.59 13.28
C GLU A 52 -19.89 5.73 14.44
N ALA A 53 -18.90 4.85 14.16
CA ALA A 53 -18.22 4.06 15.19
C ALA A 53 -17.20 4.89 16.01
N GLY A 54 -17.09 6.21 15.76
CA GLY A 54 -16.22 7.11 16.52
C GLY A 54 -14.78 7.19 16.02
N ALA A 55 -14.51 6.81 14.77
CA ALA A 55 -13.18 7.01 14.18
C ALA A 55 -12.88 8.52 14.05
N ALA A 56 -11.67 8.92 14.46
CA ALA A 56 -11.20 10.32 14.32
C ALA A 56 -10.53 10.57 12.96
N TYR A 57 -10.05 9.56 12.29
CA TYR A 57 -9.45 9.58 10.94
C TYR A 57 -9.50 8.19 10.31
N LEU A 58 -9.22 8.12 9.03
CA LEU A 58 -9.20 6.86 8.27
C LEU A 58 -7.83 6.61 7.64
N ALA A 59 -7.48 5.34 7.54
CA ALA A 59 -6.38 4.86 6.71
C ALA A 59 -6.91 3.75 5.79
N ILE A 60 -6.60 3.82 4.50
CA ILE A 60 -7.09 2.89 3.49
C ILE A 60 -5.91 2.10 2.92
N PRO A 61 -5.68 0.84 3.36
CA PRO A 61 -4.57 0.02 2.90
C PRO A 61 -4.86 -0.57 1.51
N CYS A 62 -5.08 0.29 0.52
CA CYS A 62 -5.31 -0.09 -0.87
C CYS A 62 -4.89 1.07 -1.78
N VAL A 63 -3.87 0.87 -2.58
CA VAL A 63 -3.34 1.92 -3.47
C VAL A 63 -4.37 2.33 -4.51
N THR A 64 -5.01 1.40 -5.22
CA THR A 64 -6.03 1.70 -6.23
C THR A 64 -7.25 2.43 -5.67
N ALA A 65 -7.54 2.29 -4.37
CA ALA A 65 -8.61 3.06 -3.72
C ALA A 65 -8.31 4.57 -3.70
N HIS A 66 -7.02 4.94 -3.73
CA HIS A 66 -6.60 6.35 -3.75
C HIS A 66 -6.86 7.05 -5.10
N TYR A 67 -7.25 6.31 -6.14
CA TYR A 67 -7.86 6.90 -7.34
C TYR A 67 -9.09 7.75 -7.00
N PHE A 68 -9.85 7.35 -5.98
CA PHE A 68 -11.05 8.02 -5.49
C PHE A 68 -10.77 8.95 -4.30
N TYR A 69 -9.52 9.24 -3.97
CA TYR A 69 -9.14 9.93 -2.73
C TYR A 69 -9.87 11.26 -2.53
N ARG A 70 -9.96 12.09 -3.58
CA ARG A 70 -10.65 13.40 -3.51
C ARG A 70 -12.14 13.25 -3.25
N GLU A 71 -12.78 12.27 -3.88
CA GLU A 71 -14.19 11.96 -3.72
C GLU A 71 -14.50 11.43 -2.32
N LEU A 72 -13.62 10.56 -1.81
CA LEU A 72 -13.72 10.01 -0.45
C LEU A 72 -13.59 11.13 0.60
N CYS A 73 -12.60 12.01 0.48
CA CYS A 73 -12.43 13.14 1.39
C CYS A 73 -13.65 14.08 1.40
N ARG A 74 -14.28 14.30 0.22
CA ARG A 74 -15.48 15.16 0.13
C ARG A 74 -16.74 14.55 0.75
N GLN A 75 -16.87 13.21 0.71
CA GLN A 75 -18.10 12.53 1.06
C GLN A 75 -18.10 11.89 2.46
N ILE A 76 -16.95 11.67 3.07
CA ILE A 76 -16.84 10.97 4.36
C ILE A 76 -16.75 11.97 5.53
N ASP A 77 -16.26 13.18 5.30
CA ASP A 77 -16.10 14.21 6.35
C ASP A 77 -15.29 13.70 7.56
N LEU A 78 -14.17 13.04 7.27
CA LEU A 78 -13.11 12.66 8.21
C LEU A 78 -11.75 12.84 7.52
N PRO A 79 -10.69 13.17 8.26
CA PRO A 79 -9.34 13.12 7.74
C PRO A 79 -9.04 11.72 7.22
N ILE A 80 -8.47 11.62 6.00
CA ILE A 80 -7.99 10.37 5.44
C ILE A 80 -6.49 10.49 5.25
N ILE A 81 -5.71 9.62 5.88
CA ILE A 81 -4.25 9.59 5.70
C ILE A 81 -3.97 9.17 4.25
N SER A 82 -3.36 10.06 3.48
CA SER A 82 -3.03 9.78 2.08
C SER A 82 -1.83 8.85 1.99
N LEU A 83 -2.07 7.60 1.60
CA LEU A 83 -1.01 6.61 1.35
C LEU A 83 0.00 7.12 0.31
N LEU A 84 -0.50 7.77 -0.76
CA LEU A 84 0.35 8.23 -1.86
C LEU A 84 1.25 9.38 -1.43
N GLU A 85 0.71 10.36 -0.69
CA GLU A 85 1.50 11.47 -0.12
C GLU A 85 2.57 10.94 0.83
N LYS A 86 2.21 10.02 1.74
CA LYS A 86 3.16 9.42 2.68
C LYS A 86 4.23 8.59 1.98
N THR A 87 3.89 7.94 0.88
CA THR A 87 4.88 7.24 0.03
C THR A 87 5.86 8.23 -0.61
N ALA A 88 5.38 9.35 -1.12
CA ALA A 88 6.24 10.37 -1.71
C ALA A 88 7.13 11.05 -0.65
N ASP A 89 6.58 11.36 0.52
CA ASP A 89 7.33 11.91 1.66
C ASP A 89 8.44 10.95 2.12
N TYR A 90 8.14 9.64 2.20
CA TYR A 90 9.10 8.60 2.53
C TYR A 90 10.30 8.62 1.59
N PHE A 91 10.07 8.52 0.27
CA PHE A 91 11.17 8.50 -0.69
C PHE A 91 11.96 9.82 -0.71
N ARG A 92 11.28 10.94 -0.50
CA ARG A 92 11.99 12.24 -0.40
C ARG A 92 12.89 12.31 0.82
N THR A 93 12.46 11.77 1.95
CA THR A 93 13.25 11.69 3.19
C THR A 93 14.45 10.76 3.05
N GLU A 94 14.28 9.64 2.31
CA GLU A 94 15.36 8.69 1.99
C GLU A 94 16.34 9.21 0.93
N GLY A 95 16.12 10.41 0.35
CA GLY A 95 16.97 10.96 -0.70
C GLY A 95 16.91 10.18 -2.02
N VAL A 96 15.79 9.54 -2.31
CA VAL A 96 15.57 8.74 -3.52
C VAL A 96 15.03 9.63 -4.64
N ASP A 97 15.68 9.59 -5.80
CA ASP A 97 15.32 10.40 -6.98
C ASP A 97 14.62 9.57 -8.07
N GLU A 98 14.77 8.25 -8.06
CA GLU A 98 14.18 7.36 -9.08
C GLU A 98 13.63 6.06 -8.49
N VAL A 99 12.33 5.81 -8.70
CA VAL A 99 11.57 4.70 -8.13
C VAL A 99 10.89 3.88 -9.23
N ALA A 100 11.10 2.57 -9.24
CA ALA A 100 10.29 1.69 -10.09
C ALA A 100 8.99 1.31 -9.37
N ILE A 101 7.88 1.32 -10.10
CA ILE A 101 6.54 1.06 -9.55
C ILE A 101 6.11 -0.36 -9.95
N LEU A 102 5.97 -1.25 -8.97
CA LEU A 102 5.42 -2.59 -9.11
C LEU A 102 3.98 -2.58 -8.57
N ALA A 103 2.99 -2.53 -9.46
CA ALA A 103 1.59 -2.33 -9.08
C ALA A 103 0.61 -2.95 -10.10
N THR A 104 -0.68 -2.92 -9.79
CA THR A 104 -1.70 -3.32 -10.76
C THR A 104 -1.74 -2.37 -11.96
N SER A 105 -2.19 -2.88 -13.11
CA SER A 105 -2.34 -2.06 -14.32
C SER A 105 -3.27 -0.85 -14.10
N GLY A 106 -4.32 -0.99 -13.28
CA GLY A 106 -5.17 0.14 -12.91
C GLY A 106 -4.42 1.25 -12.17
N THR A 107 -3.53 0.89 -11.24
CA THR A 107 -2.67 1.86 -10.54
C THR A 107 -1.70 2.54 -11.51
N VAL A 108 -1.03 1.76 -12.36
CA VAL A 108 -0.06 2.28 -13.35
C VAL A 108 -0.74 3.21 -14.35
N MET A 109 -1.86 2.81 -14.93
CA MET A 109 -2.59 3.57 -15.96
C MET A 109 -3.25 4.83 -15.41
N SER A 110 -3.73 4.82 -14.16
CA SER A 110 -4.28 6.00 -13.50
C SER A 110 -3.24 7.06 -13.15
N LYS A 111 -1.96 6.70 -13.18
CA LYS A 111 -0.81 7.57 -12.88
C LYS A 111 -0.84 8.21 -11.48
N ILE A 112 -1.63 7.69 -10.55
CA ILE A 112 -1.80 8.29 -9.21
C ILE A 112 -0.51 8.30 -8.40
N ILE A 113 0.32 7.25 -8.48
CA ILE A 113 1.63 7.19 -7.83
C ILE A 113 2.60 8.14 -8.54
N GLN A 114 2.69 8.06 -9.87
CA GLN A 114 3.59 8.89 -10.67
C GLN A 114 3.35 10.38 -10.43
N GLN A 115 2.09 10.80 -10.39
CA GLN A 115 1.71 12.19 -10.11
C GLN A 115 2.13 12.63 -8.72
N GLU A 116 1.97 11.78 -7.71
CA GLU A 116 2.33 12.15 -6.34
C GLU A 116 3.85 12.21 -6.14
N LEU A 117 4.59 11.22 -6.69
CA LEU A 117 6.06 11.23 -6.68
C LEU A 117 6.62 12.42 -7.47
N GLY A 118 6.02 12.76 -8.61
CA GLY A 118 6.41 13.90 -9.44
C GLY A 118 6.30 15.24 -8.71
N LYS A 119 5.34 15.43 -7.79
CA LYS A 119 5.26 16.63 -6.93
C LYS A 119 6.48 16.81 -6.03
N LYS A 120 7.19 15.72 -5.75
CA LYS A 120 8.43 15.72 -4.95
C LYS A 120 9.69 15.63 -5.83
N HIS A 121 9.55 15.79 -7.15
CA HIS A 121 10.63 15.68 -8.14
C HIS A 121 11.28 14.28 -8.19
N ILE A 122 10.53 13.23 -7.87
CA ILE A 122 10.98 11.84 -7.93
C ILE A 122 10.55 11.27 -9.28
N GLN A 123 11.52 10.76 -10.04
CA GLN A 123 11.30 10.10 -11.32
C GLN A 123 10.73 8.69 -11.11
N THR A 124 9.99 8.20 -12.10
CA THR A 124 9.39 6.88 -12.00
C THR A 124 9.73 6.01 -13.20
N LEU A 125 10.13 4.78 -12.94
CA LEU A 125 10.28 3.71 -13.92
C LEU A 125 9.09 2.77 -13.86
N LEU A 126 8.71 2.26 -15.01
CA LEU A 126 7.65 1.26 -15.11
C LEU A 126 8.21 -0.04 -15.70
N PRO A 127 7.66 -1.19 -15.29
CA PRO A 127 7.84 -2.44 -15.99
C PRO A 127 7.46 -2.31 -17.47
N ASP A 128 8.10 -3.06 -18.35
CA ASP A 128 7.63 -3.22 -19.71
C ASP A 128 6.30 -4.02 -19.76
N GLU A 129 5.71 -4.15 -20.92
CA GLU A 129 4.42 -4.81 -21.06
C GLU A 129 4.43 -6.27 -20.58
N ARG A 130 5.48 -7.04 -20.89
CA ARG A 130 5.63 -8.43 -20.46
C ARG A 130 5.83 -8.53 -18.95
N GLN A 131 6.66 -7.67 -18.40
CA GLN A 131 6.89 -7.58 -16.95
C GLN A 131 5.61 -7.19 -16.21
N GLN A 132 4.85 -6.22 -16.74
CA GLN A 132 3.57 -5.79 -16.17
C GLN A 132 2.52 -6.91 -16.19
N GLN A 133 2.43 -7.68 -17.27
CA GLN A 133 1.57 -8.86 -17.35
C GLN A 133 1.93 -9.88 -16.25
N LYS A 134 3.23 -10.14 -16.06
CA LYS A 134 3.70 -11.05 -15.01
C LYS A 134 3.36 -10.55 -13.60
N ILE A 135 3.53 -9.27 -13.33
CA ILE A 135 3.12 -8.66 -12.05
C ILE A 135 1.61 -8.84 -11.82
N MET A 136 0.79 -8.64 -12.85
CA MET A 136 -0.65 -8.88 -12.75
C MET A 136 -0.99 -10.34 -12.47
N GLU A 137 -0.26 -11.30 -13.09
CA GLU A 137 -0.43 -12.73 -12.79
C GLU A 137 -0.07 -13.06 -11.35
N ILE A 138 1.04 -12.54 -10.85
CA ILE A 138 1.46 -12.72 -9.45
C ILE A 138 0.36 -12.20 -8.52
N ILE A 139 -0.14 -10.99 -8.74
CA ILE A 139 -1.16 -10.38 -7.88
C ILE A 139 -2.48 -11.17 -7.93
N TYR A 140 -3.02 -11.46 -9.12
CA TYR A 140 -4.37 -11.99 -9.28
C TYR A 140 -4.43 -13.51 -9.30
N LYS A 141 -3.48 -14.18 -9.97
CA LYS A 141 -3.53 -15.63 -10.17
C LYS A 141 -2.78 -16.42 -9.09
N GLN A 142 -1.85 -15.77 -8.38
CA GLN A 142 -1.08 -16.41 -7.31
C GLN A 142 -1.53 -15.86 -5.95
N ILE A 143 -1.20 -14.63 -5.58
CA ILE A 143 -1.45 -14.08 -4.25
C ILE A 143 -2.95 -14.05 -3.90
N LYS A 144 -3.78 -13.37 -4.71
CA LYS A 144 -5.24 -13.30 -4.46
C LYS A 144 -5.92 -14.66 -4.54
N ALA A 145 -5.38 -15.58 -5.31
CA ALA A 145 -5.90 -16.94 -5.42
C ALA A 145 -5.39 -17.89 -4.31
N GLY A 146 -4.55 -17.39 -3.37
CA GLY A 146 -3.97 -18.18 -2.29
C GLY A 146 -3.00 -19.27 -2.76
N ARG A 147 -2.35 -19.06 -3.90
CA ARG A 147 -1.37 -19.99 -4.48
C ARG A 147 0.04 -19.56 -4.11
N SER A 148 0.99 -20.49 -4.21
CA SER A 148 2.42 -20.19 -4.06
C SER A 148 2.88 -19.21 -5.13
N VAL A 149 3.83 -18.35 -4.76
CA VAL A 149 4.45 -17.38 -5.66
C VAL A 149 5.83 -17.89 -6.10
N GLU A 150 6.09 -17.83 -7.39
CA GLU A 150 7.42 -18.05 -7.98
C GLU A 150 8.21 -16.74 -7.85
N ILE A 151 8.93 -16.62 -6.73
CA ILE A 151 9.58 -15.35 -6.34
C ILE A 151 10.70 -14.94 -7.28
N GLU A 152 11.38 -15.90 -7.88
CA GLU A 152 12.54 -15.70 -8.76
C GLU A 152 12.20 -14.81 -9.96
N GLU A 153 11.03 -14.99 -10.57
CA GLU A 153 10.58 -14.16 -11.69
C GLU A 153 10.29 -12.73 -11.24
N PHE A 154 9.72 -12.57 -10.04
CA PHE A 154 9.47 -11.24 -9.47
C PHE A 154 10.78 -10.51 -9.18
N GLU A 155 11.77 -11.18 -8.60
CA GLU A 155 13.08 -10.63 -8.32
C GLU A 155 13.88 -10.31 -9.60
N GLN A 156 13.73 -11.11 -10.67
CA GLN A 156 14.32 -10.79 -11.98
C GLN A 156 13.75 -9.47 -12.55
N ILE A 157 12.44 -9.24 -12.45
CA ILE A 157 11.83 -7.97 -12.85
C ILE A 157 12.43 -6.82 -12.05
N GLY A 158 12.54 -6.97 -10.72
CA GLY A 158 13.16 -5.96 -9.85
C GLY A 158 14.60 -5.65 -10.24
N THR A 159 15.40 -6.68 -10.47
CA THR A 159 16.80 -6.55 -10.90
C THR A 159 16.92 -5.78 -12.22
N GLN A 160 16.09 -6.10 -13.21
CA GLN A 160 16.09 -5.41 -14.50
C GLN A 160 15.70 -3.94 -14.37
N LEU A 161 14.75 -3.62 -13.49
CA LEU A 161 14.37 -2.24 -13.21
C LEU A 161 15.50 -1.45 -12.51
N GLN A 162 16.22 -2.08 -11.59
CA GLN A 162 17.41 -1.49 -10.98
C GLN A 162 18.54 -1.25 -12.00
N GLN A 163 18.77 -2.18 -12.92
CA GLN A 163 19.73 -2.00 -14.03
C GLN A 163 19.35 -0.83 -14.97
N ARG A 164 18.05 -0.47 -15.02
CA ARG A 164 17.55 0.68 -15.76
C ARG A 164 17.61 1.99 -14.98
N GLY A 165 18.10 2.00 -13.74
CA GLY A 165 18.32 3.19 -12.92
C GLY A 165 17.47 3.27 -11.64
N ALA A 166 16.50 2.38 -11.43
CA ALA A 166 15.68 2.46 -10.22
C ALA A 166 16.52 2.27 -8.95
N GLN A 167 16.53 3.27 -8.09
CA GLN A 167 17.18 3.22 -6.77
C GLN A 167 16.33 2.42 -5.78
N LYS A 168 15.00 2.50 -5.89
CA LYS A 168 14.05 1.73 -5.08
C LYS A 168 12.95 1.11 -5.96
N LEU A 169 12.40 0.01 -5.46
CA LEU A 169 11.32 -0.77 -6.06
C LEU A 169 10.11 -0.66 -5.16
N LEU A 170 9.10 0.10 -5.56
CA LEU A 170 7.88 0.29 -4.77
C LEU A 170 6.93 -0.89 -4.96
N LEU A 171 6.66 -1.63 -3.89
CA LEU A 171 5.55 -2.58 -3.83
C LEU A 171 4.23 -1.79 -3.77
N GLY A 172 3.76 -1.31 -4.92
CA GLY A 172 2.63 -0.42 -5.10
C GLY A 172 1.26 -1.12 -5.12
N CYS A 173 1.20 -2.33 -4.57
CA CYS A 173 -0.04 -3.08 -4.33
C CYS A 173 0.09 -3.82 -3.01
N THR A 174 -0.92 -3.73 -2.16
CA THR A 174 -0.88 -4.34 -0.81
C THR A 174 -0.80 -5.86 -0.84
N GLU A 175 -1.21 -6.50 -1.93
CA GLU A 175 -0.95 -7.92 -2.15
C GLU A 175 0.55 -8.22 -2.25
N LEU A 176 1.34 -7.36 -2.89
CA LEU A 176 2.79 -7.53 -2.99
C LEU A 176 3.50 -7.40 -1.64
N SER A 177 2.88 -6.75 -0.65
CA SER A 177 3.39 -6.72 0.72
C SER A 177 3.54 -8.12 1.32
N LEU A 178 2.74 -9.09 0.87
CA LEU A 178 2.86 -10.48 1.29
C LEU A 178 4.17 -11.11 0.83
N LEU A 179 4.72 -10.69 -0.32
CA LEU A 179 6.03 -11.16 -0.77
C LEU A 179 7.14 -10.75 0.21
N LYS A 180 7.06 -9.53 0.74
CA LYS A 180 8.01 -9.07 1.75
C LYS A 180 7.82 -9.79 3.09
N ARG A 181 6.60 -10.26 3.39
CA ARG A 181 6.31 -11.09 4.57
C ARG A 181 6.87 -12.51 4.42
N ASP A 182 6.67 -13.13 3.26
CA ASP A 182 6.89 -14.56 3.04
C ASP A 182 8.30 -14.86 2.51
N PHE A 183 8.96 -13.87 1.90
CA PHE A 183 10.30 -13.99 1.31
C PHE A 183 11.25 -12.92 1.85
N THR A 184 12.55 -13.20 1.78
CA THR A 184 13.59 -12.22 2.15
C THR A 184 13.94 -11.35 0.94
N LEU A 185 13.12 -10.33 0.70
CA LEU A 185 13.41 -9.31 -0.31
C LEU A 185 14.53 -8.38 0.17
N ASN A 186 15.37 -7.90 -0.76
CA ASN A 186 16.45 -6.97 -0.44
C ASN A 186 15.93 -5.58 -0.05
N GLN A 187 16.81 -4.70 0.44
CA GLN A 187 16.47 -3.36 0.94
C GLN A 187 16.05 -2.37 -0.15
N ALA A 188 16.15 -2.73 -1.44
CA ALA A 188 15.63 -1.89 -2.51
C ALA A 188 14.10 -1.88 -2.55
N TYR A 189 13.44 -2.92 -2.04
CA TYR A 189 11.99 -3.00 -2.03
C TYR A 189 11.39 -2.18 -0.87
N ALA A 190 10.63 -1.15 -1.22
CA ALA A 190 9.83 -0.34 -0.30
C ALA A 190 8.36 -0.76 -0.37
N ASP A 191 7.73 -0.95 0.78
CA ASP A 191 6.36 -1.46 0.88
C ASP A 191 5.38 -0.34 1.27
N VAL A 192 4.39 -0.10 0.41
CA VAL A 192 3.33 0.91 0.67
C VAL A 192 2.58 0.64 1.97
N LEU A 193 2.39 -0.61 2.36
CA LEU A 193 1.66 -0.96 3.58
C LEU A 193 2.48 -0.64 4.83
N GLU A 194 3.78 -0.92 4.83
CA GLU A 194 4.70 -0.52 5.90
C GLU A 194 4.79 1.01 6.03
N ILE A 195 4.86 1.72 4.89
CA ILE A 195 4.86 3.19 4.86
C ILE A 195 3.57 3.73 5.47
N LEU A 196 2.40 3.20 5.08
CA LEU A 196 1.12 3.62 5.65
C LEU A 196 1.04 3.33 7.15
N ALA A 197 1.46 2.15 7.58
CA ALA A 197 1.47 1.78 9.00
C ALA A 197 2.35 2.73 9.81
N SER A 198 3.55 3.04 9.33
CA SER A 198 4.46 4.00 9.95
C SER A 198 3.85 5.41 10.02
N ALA A 199 3.18 5.84 8.94
CA ALA A 199 2.50 7.13 8.90
C ALA A 199 1.34 7.21 9.92
N VAL A 200 0.57 6.12 10.09
CA VAL A 200 -0.49 6.04 11.11
C VAL A 200 0.09 6.12 12.52
N VAL A 201 1.18 5.41 12.80
CA VAL A 201 1.87 5.46 14.10
C VAL A 201 2.36 6.88 14.40
N THR A 202 3.02 7.51 13.43
CA THR A 202 3.53 8.90 13.56
C THR A 202 2.40 9.91 13.71
N TYR A 203 1.28 9.73 12.98
CA TYR A 203 0.10 10.61 13.10
C TYR A 203 -0.49 10.63 14.52
N ASN A 204 -0.33 9.55 15.27
CA ASN A 204 -0.70 9.46 16.68
C ASN A 204 0.39 9.97 17.64
N GLY A 205 1.45 10.61 17.16
CA GLY A 205 2.54 11.13 17.99
C GLY A 205 3.43 10.05 18.60
N LEU A 206 3.40 8.83 18.06
CA LEU A 206 4.18 7.71 18.55
C LEU A 206 5.44 7.48 17.71
N PRO A 207 6.55 7.03 18.32
CA PRO A 207 7.74 6.64 17.57
C PRO A 207 7.48 5.34 16.81
N VAL A 208 7.95 5.29 15.56
CA VAL A 208 7.98 4.05 14.77
C VAL A 208 9.11 3.17 15.32
N LYS A 209 8.79 1.96 15.75
CA LYS A 209 9.80 0.97 16.11
C LYS A 209 10.27 0.24 14.86
N GLU A 210 11.57 0.12 14.68
CA GLU A 210 12.11 -0.80 13.67
C GLU A 210 11.67 -2.23 13.98
N TYR A 211 10.96 -2.83 13.05
CA TYR A 211 10.54 -4.21 13.17
C TYR A 211 11.68 -5.12 12.72
N HIS A 212 12.50 -5.55 13.66
CA HIS A 212 13.44 -6.64 13.41
C HIS A 212 12.64 -7.95 13.31
N ARG A 213 12.53 -8.51 12.12
CA ARG A 213 12.00 -9.88 11.94
C ARG A 213 12.89 -10.83 12.74
N GLN A 214 12.39 -11.34 13.84
CA GLN A 214 12.90 -12.60 14.35
C GLN A 214 12.47 -13.66 13.35
N THR A 215 13.43 -14.24 12.66
CA THR A 215 13.25 -15.48 11.88
C THR A 215 12.74 -16.54 12.86
N GLN A 216 11.42 -16.68 12.95
CA GLN A 216 10.86 -17.86 13.58
C GLN A 216 11.11 -19.00 12.60
N GLU A 217 12.14 -19.78 12.90
CA GLU A 217 12.25 -21.13 12.39
C GLU A 217 11.00 -21.89 12.84
N ILE A 218 10.04 -22.00 11.95
CA ILE A 218 8.93 -22.93 12.14
C ILE A 218 9.53 -24.33 11.98
N LYS A 219 9.75 -24.98 13.12
CA LYS A 219 10.06 -26.41 13.20
C LYS A 219 8.83 -27.23 12.84
#